data_6ecc7078a19efff0b4405ac0bb43281a
#
_entry.id   6ecc7078a19efff0b4405ac0bb43281a
#
_cell.length_a   1.000
_cell.length_b   1.000
_cell.length_c   1.000
_cell.angle_alpha   90.00
_cell.angle_beta   90.00
_cell.angle_gamma   90.00
#
_symmetry.space_group_name_H-M   'P 1'
#
loop_
_entity.id
_entity.type
_entity.pdbx_description
1 polymer ?
#
loop_
_entity_poly.entity_id
_entity_poly.type
_entity_poly.pdbx_seq_one_letter_code
_entity_poly.pdbx_strand_id
1 'polypeptide(L)'
;MRQQRGECARREDRHIDQLPIEPIQNFTIGTHRQLVTQQGILSGKFGEDTREGLMCVISVKVKDPQFEGQTKGRLGNPEVKGAVEQVVGRKLVEFLEDNPVDGQQIINKSTTAARARAAAKKARDLVIRKNAMDGGSLPGKLADCTEKDPASSEIYIVEGESAGGSAKAGRDRQFQAILPLRGKILNVEKARPERMLAHEEIAALITALGAGLGEDYDEEKLRYHRVIIMTDADVDGAHIRTLLLTFFFRNMPQIIGNGHLYIAQPPLYRASKGRSAKWLYSDAELDEWTADRLYGNITITSENNTGFELKRTKIGRVLTPLRDYIESLDVARVLNIPEQVIDKLTKDPEYASLDFRPEQPESISESIEPQETTQASLFDDQNNTDSIDLSESATDDLEETEPIILPDRTYEIDGYTLTKEIYNNPAVQRLKTIFPLIQDVLDASPLSVSKGDNFVASGVTWHELPATLDNNSDKSGVNVQRFKGLGEMNADQLFDTTMDPDGRVMLRVTADDAMAADDMFRTLMGDEVEPRRNFIRANALEVKNLDV
;
A
#
# COMPACT_ATOMS: atom_id res chain seq x y z
N MET A 1 21.52 -56.14 -24.51
CA MET A 1 22.56 -56.20 -25.59
C MET A 1 23.43 -54.97 -25.51
N ARG A 2 24.68 -55.23 -25.27
CA ARG A 2 25.93 -54.48 -25.58
C ARG A 2 25.93 -52.98 -25.30
N GLN A 3 26.52 -52.57 -24.19
CA GLN A 3 27.97 -52.32 -24.02
C GLN A 3 28.56 -51.35 -25.09
N GLN A 4 28.77 -50.12 -24.67
CA GLN A 4 30.01 -49.42 -24.97
C GLN A 4 30.54 -48.75 -23.69
N ARG A 5 31.60 -49.39 -23.19
CA ARG A 5 32.54 -48.78 -22.24
C ARG A 5 33.48 -47.94 -23.10
N GLY A 6 33.51 -46.68 -22.90
CA GLY A 6 34.52 -45.75 -23.43
C GLY A 6 35.39 -45.25 -22.30
N GLU A 7 36.65 -45.45 -22.48
CA GLU A 7 37.80 -45.26 -21.60
C GLU A 7 37.80 -43.95 -20.79
N CYS A 8 37.92 -44.10 -19.48
CA CYS A 8 38.25 -43.04 -18.57
C CYS A 8 39.75 -42.79 -18.61
N ALA A 9 40.17 -41.81 -19.41
CA ALA A 9 41.54 -41.32 -19.35
C ALA A 9 41.69 -40.51 -18.06
N ARG A 10 42.60 -40.98 -17.21
CA ARG A 10 43.14 -40.24 -16.05
C ARG A 10 43.63 -38.88 -16.54
N ARG A 11 43.02 -37.81 -16.08
CA ARG A 11 43.59 -36.47 -16.08
C ARG A 11 43.75 -36.02 -14.63
N GLU A 12 45.00 -35.79 -14.35
CA GLU A 12 45.60 -35.32 -13.13
C GLU A 12 44.91 -34.08 -12.53
N ASP A 13 45.04 -33.99 -11.24
CA ASP A 13 44.76 -32.87 -10.36
C ASP A 13 44.82 -31.51 -11.04
N ARG A 14 43.67 -30.96 -11.43
CA ARG A 14 43.52 -29.55 -11.66
C ARG A 14 42.92 -28.93 -10.41
N HIS A 15 43.72 -28.10 -9.82
CA HIS A 15 43.45 -27.25 -8.70
C HIS A 15 42.00 -26.68 -8.76
N ILE A 16 41.36 -26.69 -7.63
CA ILE A 16 40.07 -26.08 -7.32
C ILE A 16 40.06 -24.55 -7.61
N ASP A 17 41.23 -23.97 -7.87
CA ASP A 17 41.43 -22.53 -8.15
C ASP A 17 40.87 -22.04 -9.49
N GLN A 18 40.26 -22.90 -10.33
CA GLN A 18 39.71 -22.52 -11.64
C GLN A 18 38.21 -22.75 -11.80
N LEU A 19 37.44 -22.69 -10.73
CA LEU A 19 35.99 -22.59 -10.85
C LEU A 19 35.64 -21.19 -11.37
N PRO A 20 35.02 -21.04 -12.55
CA PRO A 20 34.58 -19.74 -13.01
C PRO A 20 33.44 -19.27 -12.09
N ILE A 21 33.77 -18.32 -11.24
CA ILE A 21 32.78 -17.60 -10.44
C ILE A 21 32.48 -16.32 -11.22
N GLU A 22 31.27 -16.20 -11.74
CA GLU A 22 30.82 -14.93 -12.32
C GLU A 22 30.83 -13.84 -11.24
N PRO A 23 31.13 -12.58 -11.56
CA PRO A 23 31.18 -11.52 -10.56
C PRO A 23 29.81 -11.40 -9.85
N ILE A 24 29.82 -11.64 -8.56
CA ILE A 24 28.67 -11.52 -7.70
C ILE A 24 28.53 -10.03 -7.36
N GLN A 25 27.42 -9.42 -7.71
CA GLN A 25 27.14 -8.00 -7.40
C GLN A 25 26.67 -7.78 -5.95
N ASN A 26 26.32 -8.84 -5.20
CA ASN A 26 25.87 -8.75 -3.80
C ASN A 26 26.51 -9.85 -2.95
N PHE A 27 27.14 -9.51 -1.83
CA PHE A 27 28.04 -10.38 -1.05
C PHE A 27 27.48 -10.84 0.29
N THR A 28 27.81 -12.08 0.67
CA THR A 28 27.57 -12.63 2.01
C THR A 28 28.80 -12.52 2.90
N ILE A 29 28.61 -12.12 4.15
CA ILE A 29 29.66 -11.83 5.10
C ILE A 29 29.98 -13.07 5.94
N GLY A 30 31.05 -13.77 5.60
CA GLY A 30 31.55 -14.93 6.37
C GLY A 30 32.72 -14.64 7.33
N THR A 31 33.40 -13.48 7.24
CA THR A 31 34.68 -13.22 7.92
C THR A 31 34.66 -12.06 8.91
N HIS A 32 33.53 -11.82 9.56
CA HIS A 32 33.29 -10.64 10.40
C HIS A 32 34.07 -10.58 11.72
N ARG A 33 34.81 -11.60 12.10
CA ARG A 33 35.52 -11.62 13.39
C ARG A 33 36.60 -10.56 13.51
N GLN A 34 37.24 -10.16 12.41
CA GLN A 34 38.36 -9.20 12.43
C GLN A 34 37.89 -7.73 12.36
N LEU A 35 36.86 -7.42 11.60
CA LEU A 35 36.34 -6.04 11.49
C LEU A 35 35.66 -5.52 12.76
N VAL A 36 35.05 -6.42 13.53
CA VAL A 36 34.32 -6.07 14.76
C VAL A 36 35.25 -6.02 15.98
N THR A 37 36.36 -6.76 15.99
CA THR A 37 37.31 -6.75 17.11
C THR A 37 38.11 -5.45 17.22
N GLN A 38 38.25 -4.66 16.17
CA GLN A 38 38.94 -3.37 16.24
C GLN A 38 38.12 -2.27 16.94
N GLN A 39 36.81 -2.40 17.05
CA GLN A 39 35.96 -1.44 17.76
C GLN A 39 35.48 -1.88 19.16
N GLY A 40 35.95 -3.01 19.67
CA GLY A 40 35.80 -3.37 21.10
C GLY A 40 34.36 -3.60 21.58
N ILE A 41 33.41 -3.96 20.73
CA ILE A 41 32.01 -4.12 21.11
C ILE A 41 31.50 -5.51 20.68
N LEU A 42 31.03 -6.26 21.67
CA LEU A 42 30.01 -7.30 21.64
C LEU A 42 30.50 -8.75 21.54
N SER A 43 30.43 -9.41 22.66
CA SER A 43 30.42 -10.86 22.80
C SER A 43 29.01 -11.41 22.53
N GLY A 44 28.86 -12.28 21.53
CA GLY A 44 27.70 -13.14 21.34
C GLY A 44 26.88 -12.88 20.07
N LYS A 45 26.51 -13.91 19.35
CA LYS A 45 25.55 -14.05 18.24
C LYS A 45 25.52 -12.97 17.11
N PHE A 46 26.67 -12.44 16.73
CA PHE A 46 26.81 -11.43 15.68
C PHE A 46 26.46 -11.92 14.26
N GLY A 47 26.47 -13.22 14.01
CA GLY A 47 26.30 -13.78 12.66
C GLY A 47 24.90 -13.59 12.07
N GLU A 48 23.88 -13.35 12.87
CA GLU A 48 22.51 -13.08 12.41
C GLU A 48 22.33 -11.61 12.09
N ASP A 49 22.87 -10.73 12.93
CA ASP A 49 22.77 -9.25 12.74
C ASP A 49 23.49 -8.78 11.47
N THR A 50 24.57 -9.49 11.06
CA THR A 50 25.31 -9.17 9.84
C THR A 50 24.63 -9.64 8.55
N ARG A 51 23.66 -10.54 8.66
CA ARG A 51 22.89 -11.05 7.52
C ARG A 51 21.58 -10.33 7.29
N GLU A 52 21.20 -9.43 8.18
CA GLU A 52 19.95 -8.70 8.05
C GLU A 52 19.94 -7.80 6.80
N GLY A 53 18.94 -8.02 5.92
CA GLY A 53 18.80 -7.32 4.65
C GLY A 53 19.81 -7.75 3.58
N LEU A 54 20.53 -8.86 3.78
CA LEU A 54 21.43 -9.42 2.79
C LEU A 54 20.65 -10.32 1.83
N MET A 55 20.70 -9.99 0.53
CA MET A 55 20.32 -10.91 -0.55
C MET A 55 21.58 -11.34 -1.30
N CYS A 56 21.77 -12.65 -1.41
CA CYS A 56 22.93 -13.22 -2.09
C CYS A 56 22.55 -14.43 -2.93
N VAL A 57 23.03 -14.47 -4.17
CA VAL A 57 22.93 -15.63 -5.05
C VAL A 57 24.34 -16.12 -5.34
N ILE A 58 24.60 -17.39 -5.01
CA ILE A 58 25.89 -18.04 -5.29
C ILE A 58 25.69 -19.08 -6.38
N SER A 59 26.32 -18.87 -7.52
CA SER A 59 26.32 -19.83 -8.63
C SER A 59 27.64 -20.56 -8.71
N VAL A 60 27.61 -21.89 -8.66
CA VAL A 60 28.79 -22.73 -8.69
C VAL A 60 28.66 -23.80 -9.78
N LYS A 61 29.66 -23.96 -10.62
CA LYS A 61 29.73 -25.04 -11.61
C LYS A 61 30.53 -26.20 -11.04
N VAL A 62 29.86 -27.29 -10.72
CA VAL A 62 30.45 -28.51 -10.16
C VAL A 62 30.50 -29.58 -11.24
N LYS A 63 31.65 -30.27 -11.39
CA LYS A 63 31.85 -31.25 -12.45
C LYS A 63 30.97 -32.50 -12.27
N ASP A 64 30.75 -32.91 -11.02
CA ASP A 64 29.91 -34.05 -10.64
C ASP A 64 29.06 -33.67 -9.40
N PRO A 65 27.89 -32.98 -9.59
CA PRO A 65 27.09 -32.51 -8.50
C PRO A 65 26.31 -33.66 -7.85
N GLN A 66 26.52 -33.86 -6.57
CA GLN A 66 25.75 -34.78 -5.75
C GLN A 66 24.65 -34.02 -5.01
N PHE A 67 23.44 -34.48 -5.11
CA PHE A 67 22.29 -33.85 -4.45
C PHE A 67 21.67 -34.78 -3.41
N GLU A 68 21.26 -34.21 -2.27
CA GLU A 68 20.42 -34.89 -1.30
C GLU A 68 18.97 -34.86 -1.79
N GLY A 69 18.38 -36.05 -1.98
CA GLY A 69 16.97 -36.20 -2.36
C GLY A 69 16.64 -35.96 -3.84
N GLN A 70 15.46 -36.44 -4.25
CA GLN A 70 15.00 -36.41 -5.65
C GLN A 70 14.71 -34.98 -6.15
N THR A 71 14.38 -34.05 -5.28
CA THR A 71 14.08 -32.66 -5.60
C THR A 71 15.31 -31.80 -5.86
N LYS A 72 16.52 -32.36 -5.65
CA LYS A 72 17.81 -31.65 -5.82
C LYS A 72 17.90 -30.32 -5.04
N GLY A 73 17.18 -30.20 -3.93
CA GLY A 73 17.10 -29.00 -3.13
C GLY A 73 18.36 -28.68 -2.31
N ARG A 74 19.26 -29.66 -2.15
CA ARG A 74 20.49 -29.48 -1.37
C ARG A 74 21.66 -30.18 -2.04
N LEU A 75 22.76 -29.42 -2.29
CA LEU A 75 24.01 -29.94 -2.81
C LEU A 75 24.78 -30.67 -1.70
N GLY A 76 25.13 -31.93 -1.93
CA GLY A 76 25.80 -32.81 -0.96
C GLY A 76 27.33 -32.81 -1.05
N ASN A 77 27.92 -32.11 -1.98
CA ASN A 77 29.38 -32.03 -2.18
C ASN A 77 30.08 -31.23 -1.06
N PRO A 78 30.79 -31.87 -0.10
CA PRO A 78 31.38 -31.16 1.05
C PRO A 78 32.52 -30.22 0.66
N GLU A 79 33.25 -30.53 -0.43
CA GLU A 79 34.36 -29.73 -0.93
C GLU A 79 33.93 -28.37 -1.47
N VAL A 80 32.69 -28.26 -2.00
CA VAL A 80 32.17 -27.02 -2.56
C VAL A 80 32.05 -25.93 -1.51
N LYS A 81 31.60 -26.30 -0.29
CA LYS A 81 31.47 -25.36 0.80
C LYS A 81 32.80 -24.67 1.13
N GLY A 82 33.88 -25.44 1.29
CA GLY A 82 35.19 -24.88 1.60
C GLY A 82 35.76 -24.00 0.49
N ALA A 83 35.58 -24.40 -0.77
CA ALA A 83 35.98 -23.61 -1.91
C ALA A 83 35.24 -22.27 -2.01
N VAL A 84 33.92 -22.29 -1.82
CA VAL A 84 33.11 -21.06 -1.82
C VAL A 84 33.48 -20.15 -0.65
N GLU A 85 33.62 -20.68 0.56
CA GLU A 85 34.03 -19.90 1.75
C GLU A 85 35.37 -19.21 1.56
N GLN A 86 36.36 -19.91 0.97
CA GLN A 86 37.69 -19.36 0.70
C GLN A 86 37.65 -18.24 -0.33
N VAL A 87 36.98 -18.46 -1.47
CA VAL A 87 36.95 -17.48 -2.57
C VAL A 87 36.13 -16.26 -2.19
N VAL A 88 34.93 -16.47 -1.65
CA VAL A 88 34.04 -15.37 -1.23
C VAL A 88 34.67 -14.57 -0.10
N GLY A 89 35.26 -15.24 0.91
CA GLY A 89 35.91 -14.56 2.03
C GLY A 89 37.05 -13.65 1.59
N ARG A 90 37.92 -14.15 0.70
CA ARG A 90 39.04 -13.36 0.15
C ARG A 90 38.55 -12.15 -0.65
N LYS A 91 37.63 -12.40 -1.59
CA LYS A 91 37.11 -11.33 -2.46
C LYS A 91 36.29 -10.30 -1.71
N LEU A 92 35.60 -10.71 -0.66
CA LEU A 92 34.85 -9.78 0.19
C LEU A 92 35.79 -8.87 1.00
N VAL A 93 36.90 -9.41 1.53
CA VAL A 93 37.88 -8.59 2.24
C VAL A 93 38.51 -7.57 1.27
N GLU A 94 38.96 -8.00 0.09
CA GLU A 94 39.48 -7.10 -0.96
C GLU A 94 38.48 -6.00 -1.28
N PHE A 95 37.19 -6.37 -1.52
CA PHE A 95 36.13 -5.41 -1.83
C PHE A 95 35.92 -4.38 -0.73
N LEU A 96 35.86 -4.82 0.54
CA LEU A 96 35.59 -3.92 1.67
C LEU A 96 36.80 -3.00 1.98
N GLU A 97 38.01 -3.43 1.66
CA GLU A 97 39.22 -2.60 1.74
C GLU A 97 39.22 -1.53 0.65
N ASP A 98 38.81 -1.89 -0.57
CA ASP A 98 38.69 -0.96 -1.70
C ASP A 98 37.48 0.00 -1.57
N ASN A 99 36.41 -0.41 -0.85
CA ASN A 99 35.18 0.35 -0.69
C ASN A 99 34.83 0.60 0.80
N PRO A 100 35.60 1.43 1.50
CA PRO A 100 35.43 1.64 2.94
C PRO A 100 34.07 2.26 3.34
N VAL A 101 33.45 3.02 2.43
CA VAL A 101 32.11 3.62 2.66
C VAL A 101 31.05 2.53 2.75
N ASP A 102 31.05 1.57 1.84
CA ASP A 102 30.12 0.44 1.83
C ASP A 102 30.35 -0.45 3.06
N GLY A 103 31.62 -0.70 3.41
CA GLY A 103 31.98 -1.39 4.65
C GLY A 103 31.39 -0.72 5.89
N GLN A 104 31.48 0.60 5.96
CA GLN A 104 30.92 1.37 7.07
C GLN A 104 29.39 1.32 7.11
N GLN A 105 28.71 1.34 5.97
CA GLN A 105 27.25 1.19 5.89
C GLN A 105 26.79 -0.19 6.38
N ILE A 106 27.49 -1.26 5.98
CA ILE A 106 27.23 -2.63 6.44
C ILE A 106 27.39 -2.74 7.96
N ILE A 107 28.47 -2.18 8.52
CA ILE A 107 28.72 -2.16 9.96
C ILE A 107 27.62 -1.38 10.69
N ASN A 108 27.22 -0.22 10.17
CA ASN A 108 26.18 0.61 10.77
C ASN A 108 24.84 -0.13 10.78
N LYS A 109 24.48 -0.80 9.69
CA LYS A 109 23.25 -1.61 9.61
C LYS A 109 23.29 -2.77 10.61
N SER A 110 24.37 -3.54 10.63
CA SER A 110 24.55 -4.66 11.57
C SER A 110 24.51 -4.21 13.03
N THR A 111 25.12 -3.07 13.34
CA THR A 111 25.10 -2.49 14.69
C THR A 111 23.69 -2.04 15.08
N THR A 112 22.94 -1.48 14.14
CA THR A 112 21.55 -1.07 14.35
C THR A 112 20.65 -2.28 14.60
N ALA A 113 20.81 -3.35 13.82
CA ALA A 113 20.09 -4.61 14.01
C ALA A 113 20.39 -5.24 15.38
N ALA A 114 21.69 -5.31 15.77
CA ALA A 114 22.10 -5.81 17.08
C ALA A 114 21.52 -4.99 18.25
N ARG A 115 21.51 -3.65 18.12
CA ARG A 115 20.89 -2.76 19.12
C ARG A 115 19.38 -2.97 19.19
N ALA A 116 18.69 -3.08 18.07
CA ALA A 116 17.26 -3.34 18.00
C ALA A 116 16.91 -4.67 18.68
N ARG A 117 17.65 -5.74 18.40
CA ARG A 117 17.46 -7.05 19.02
C ARG A 117 17.73 -7.03 20.53
N ALA A 118 18.79 -6.36 20.97
CA ALA A 118 19.11 -6.21 22.39
C ALA A 118 18.03 -5.41 23.13
N ALA A 119 17.51 -4.37 22.50
CA ALA A 119 16.43 -3.55 23.04
C ALA A 119 15.12 -4.35 23.14
N ALA A 120 14.76 -5.10 22.10
CA ALA A 120 13.59 -5.97 22.10
C ALA A 120 13.69 -7.02 23.21
N LYS A 121 14.85 -7.65 23.39
CA LYS A 121 15.09 -8.59 24.49
C LYS A 121 14.96 -7.94 25.86
N LYS A 122 15.61 -6.78 26.06
CA LYS A 122 15.53 -6.02 27.32
C LYS A 122 14.11 -5.60 27.66
N ALA A 123 13.34 -5.17 26.66
CA ALA A 123 11.95 -4.79 26.83
C ALA A 123 11.06 -6.01 27.15
N ARG A 124 11.30 -7.15 26.50
CA ARG A 124 10.63 -8.42 26.85
C ARG A 124 10.91 -8.80 28.29
N ASP A 125 12.19 -8.76 28.68
CA ASP A 125 12.60 -9.08 30.06
C ASP A 125 11.93 -8.14 31.07
N LEU A 126 11.74 -6.86 30.70
CA LEU A 126 11.03 -5.88 31.54
C LEU A 126 9.51 -6.18 31.60
N VAL A 127 8.88 -6.53 30.49
CA VAL A 127 7.46 -6.93 30.45
C VAL A 127 7.26 -8.23 31.22
N ILE A 128 8.11 -9.24 31.01
CA ILE A 128 8.08 -10.52 31.74
C ILE A 128 8.31 -10.28 33.24
N ARG A 129 9.29 -9.45 33.63
CA ARG A 129 9.54 -9.10 35.04
C ARG A 129 8.37 -8.35 35.66
N LYS A 130 7.78 -7.38 34.94
CA LYS A 130 6.61 -6.63 35.38
C LYS A 130 5.40 -7.55 35.55
N ASN A 131 5.18 -8.45 34.59
CA ASN A 131 4.11 -9.44 34.65
C ASN A 131 4.37 -10.52 35.73
N ALA A 132 5.63 -10.90 35.97
CA ALA A 132 6.00 -11.84 37.03
C ALA A 132 5.88 -11.23 38.43
N MET A 133 6.13 -9.91 38.58
CA MET A 133 5.92 -9.20 39.84
C MET A 133 4.45 -8.88 40.13
N ASP A 134 3.64 -8.65 39.07
CA ASP A 134 2.19 -8.33 39.19
C ASP A 134 1.27 -9.58 39.05
N GLY A 135 1.82 -10.81 39.11
CA GLY A 135 1.02 -12.03 39.06
C GLY A 135 0.32 -12.31 37.73
N GLY A 136 0.92 -11.90 36.59
CA GLY A 136 0.36 -12.16 35.25
C GLY A 136 -0.84 -11.30 34.92
N SER A 137 -0.93 -10.10 35.49
CA SER A 137 -2.06 -9.19 35.30
C SER A 137 -2.10 -8.66 33.86
N LEU A 138 -3.23 -8.91 33.21
CA LEU A 138 -3.59 -8.29 31.95
C LEU A 138 -3.67 -6.76 32.08
N PRO A 139 -3.54 -6.00 30.97
CA PRO A 139 -3.66 -4.54 31.03
C PRO A 139 -4.96 -4.13 31.72
N GLY A 140 -4.90 -3.25 32.72
CA GLY A 140 -6.08 -2.87 33.52
C GLY A 140 -7.23 -2.27 32.71
N LYS A 141 -6.95 -1.81 31.48
CA LYS A 141 -7.96 -1.31 30.54
C LYS A 141 -8.59 -2.40 29.66
N LEU A 142 -7.99 -3.60 29.58
CA LEU A 142 -8.56 -4.71 28.83
C LEU A 142 -9.81 -5.24 29.53
N ALA A 143 -10.92 -5.25 28.84
CA ALA A 143 -12.10 -6.00 29.25
C ALA A 143 -12.07 -7.36 28.55
N ASP A 144 -11.51 -8.36 29.21
CA ASP A 144 -11.33 -9.70 28.65
C ASP A 144 -12.63 -10.49 28.52
N CYS A 145 -12.62 -11.55 27.69
CA CYS A 145 -13.71 -12.52 27.58
C CYS A 145 -13.48 -13.73 28.51
N THR A 146 -14.52 -14.54 28.70
CA THR A 146 -14.44 -15.74 29.52
C THR A 146 -13.93 -16.97 28.78
N GLU A 147 -14.10 -16.99 27.45
CA GLU A 147 -13.59 -18.04 26.57
C GLU A 147 -12.06 -18.03 26.57
N LYS A 148 -11.47 -19.22 26.58
CA LYS A 148 -10.01 -19.39 26.58
C LYS A 148 -9.47 -20.03 25.31
N ASP A 149 -10.36 -20.59 24.49
CA ASP A 149 -9.98 -21.08 23.17
C ASP A 149 -9.78 -19.88 22.22
N PRO A 150 -8.53 -19.65 21.74
CA PRO A 150 -8.27 -18.54 20.83
C PRO A 150 -9.09 -18.56 19.53
N ALA A 151 -9.42 -19.77 19.04
CA ALA A 151 -10.20 -19.94 17.81
C ALA A 151 -11.64 -19.44 17.96
N SER A 152 -12.16 -19.51 19.18
CA SER A 152 -13.51 -19.07 19.54
C SER A 152 -13.55 -17.66 20.13
N SER A 153 -12.38 -17.02 20.35
CA SER A 153 -12.26 -15.72 21.00
C SER A 153 -11.89 -14.62 20.01
N GLU A 154 -12.35 -13.42 20.30
CA GLU A 154 -12.04 -12.24 19.50
C GLU A 154 -11.77 -11.01 20.37
N ILE A 155 -10.89 -10.12 19.90
CA ILE A 155 -10.56 -8.87 20.56
C ILE A 155 -10.86 -7.69 19.65
N TYR A 156 -11.59 -6.71 20.17
CA TYR A 156 -11.79 -5.41 19.52
C TYR A 156 -10.79 -4.40 20.06
N ILE A 157 -10.00 -3.83 19.18
CA ILE A 157 -9.13 -2.70 19.44
C ILE A 157 -9.93 -1.46 19.09
N VAL A 158 -10.37 -0.72 20.11
CA VAL A 158 -11.36 0.35 19.97
C VAL A 158 -10.71 1.72 20.18
N GLU A 159 -11.01 2.66 19.32
CA GLU A 159 -10.58 4.04 19.47
C GLU A 159 -11.33 4.75 20.61
N GLY A 160 -10.56 5.26 21.56
CA GLY A 160 -11.07 6.07 22.66
C GLY A 160 -11.81 5.30 23.76
N GLU A 161 -11.95 5.98 24.90
CA GLU A 161 -12.64 5.40 26.06
C GLU A 161 -14.17 5.48 25.93
N SER A 162 -14.70 6.44 25.19
CA SER A 162 -16.14 6.60 24.98
C SER A 162 -16.70 5.41 24.19
N ALA A 163 -16.16 5.17 22.99
CA ALA A 163 -16.53 4.02 22.17
C ALA A 163 -16.19 2.70 22.86
N GLY A 164 -15.05 2.64 23.57
CA GLY A 164 -14.67 1.51 24.41
C GLY A 164 -15.70 1.22 25.50
N GLY A 165 -16.31 2.25 26.08
CA GLY A 165 -17.40 2.11 27.08
C GLY A 165 -18.66 1.49 26.48
N SER A 166 -19.13 2.01 25.34
CA SER A 166 -20.27 1.46 24.59
C SER A 166 -20.01 0.00 24.17
N ALA A 167 -18.81 -0.29 23.61
CA ALA A 167 -18.42 -1.63 23.23
C ALA A 167 -18.37 -2.61 24.42
N LYS A 168 -17.81 -2.18 25.56
CA LYS A 168 -17.81 -2.99 26.81
C LYS A 168 -19.21 -3.30 27.32
N ALA A 169 -20.13 -2.37 27.20
CA ALA A 169 -21.51 -2.55 27.63
C ALA A 169 -22.29 -3.48 26.70
N GLY A 170 -22.10 -3.34 25.37
CA GLY A 170 -22.85 -4.07 24.35
C GLY A 170 -22.29 -5.46 24.02
N ARG A 171 -21.00 -5.74 24.25
CA ARG A 171 -20.32 -6.97 23.84
C ARG A 171 -20.92 -8.26 24.42
N ASP A 172 -20.74 -9.36 23.74
CA ASP A 172 -20.87 -10.68 24.36
C ASP A 172 -19.62 -10.98 25.17
N ARG A 173 -19.79 -11.04 26.51
CA ARG A 173 -18.69 -11.27 27.45
C ARG A 173 -18.11 -12.68 27.37
N GLN A 174 -18.81 -13.59 26.74
CA GLN A 174 -18.34 -14.98 26.62
C GLN A 174 -17.10 -15.04 25.73
N PHE A 175 -17.11 -14.43 24.54
CA PHE A 175 -16.04 -14.58 23.54
C PHE A 175 -15.46 -13.26 23.02
N GLN A 176 -16.05 -12.10 23.36
CA GLN A 176 -15.57 -10.79 22.89
C GLN A 176 -14.80 -10.05 23.98
N ALA A 177 -13.55 -9.71 23.70
CA ALA A 177 -12.71 -8.84 24.52
C ALA A 177 -12.63 -7.44 23.92
N ILE A 178 -12.50 -6.39 24.76
CA ILE A 178 -12.40 -4.99 24.35
C ILE A 178 -11.14 -4.38 24.92
N LEU A 179 -10.30 -3.82 24.04
CA LEU A 179 -9.11 -3.04 24.38
C LEU A 179 -9.28 -1.61 23.87
N PRO A 180 -9.68 -0.65 24.70
CA PRO A 180 -9.70 0.76 24.29
C PRO A 180 -8.29 1.33 24.22
N LEU A 181 -8.01 2.08 23.15
CA LEU A 181 -6.76 2.84 22.98
C LEU A 181 -7.00 4.32 23.31
N ARG A 182 -6.05 4.95 24.00
CA ARG A 182 -6.11 6.37 24.33
C ARG A 182 -5.39 7.19 23.26
N GLY A 183 -6.13 7.68 22.28
CA GLY A 183 -5.61 8.53 21.22
C GLY A 183 -4.71 7.80 20.21
N LYS A 184 -3.94 8.58 19.45
CA LYS A 184 -3.07 8.07 18.40
C LYS A 184 -1.90 7.30 19.00
N ILE A 185 -1.70 6.07 18.54
CA ILE A 185 -0.53 5.27 18.93
C ILE A 185 0.74 5.80 18.25
N LEU A 186 1.89 5.38 18.77
CA LEU A 186 3.18 5.74 18.19
C LEU A 186 3.34 5.17 16.78
N ASN A 187 3.82 5.99 15.84
CA ASN A 187 4.22 5.52 14.54
C ASN A 187 5.49 4.66 14.65
N VAL A 188 5.33 3.34 14.49
CA VAL A 188 6.42 2.36 14.62
C VAL A 188 7.36 2.34 13.42
N GLU A 189 6.97 2.90 12.27
CA GLU A 189 7.86 3.06 11.11
C GLU A 189 9.03 4.00 11.42
N LYS A 190 8.78 5.05 12.21
CA LYS A 190 9.77 6.06 12.60
C LYS A 190 10.41 5.78 13.96
N ALA A 191 9.73 5.03 14.81
CA ALA A 191 10.14 4.88 16.19
C ALA A 191 11.20 3.80 16.36
N ARG A 192 12.18 4.07 17.23
CA ARG A 192 13.12 3.04 17.66
C ARG A 192 12.39 1.98 18.51
N PRO A 193 12.78 0.70 18.44
CA PRO A 193 12.14 -0.39 19.19
C PRO A 193 12.00 -0.13 20.69
N GLU A 194 12.98 0.52 21.30
CA GLU A 194 12.97 0.88 22.72
C GLU A 194 11.82 1.82 23.06
N ARG A 195 11.60 2.83 22.20
CA ARG A 195 10.54 3.83 22.37
C ARG A 195 9.16 3.21 22.10
N MET A 196 9.09 2.32 21.11
CA MET A 196 7.87 1.55 20.78
C MET A 196 7.41 0.76 22.01
N LEU A 197 8.32 -0.01 22.62
CA LEU A 197 8.01 -0.86 23.78
C LEU A 197 7.77 -0.08 25.08
N ALA A 198 8.29 1.15 25.16
CA ALA A 198 8.00 2.05 26.28
C ALA A 198 6.64 2.76 26.14
N HIS A 199 5.99 2.68 24.95
CA HIS A 199 4.69 3.30 24.72
C HIS A 199 3.57 2.48 25.34
N GLU A 200 2.81 3.07 26.26
CA GLU A 200 1.81 2.39 27.10
C GLU A 200 0.75 1.63 26.28
N GLU A 201 0.25 2.26 25.18
CA GLU A 201 -0.78 1.67 24.34
C GLU A 201 -0.28 0.45 23.56
N ILE A 202 0.96 0.53 23.03
CA ILE A 202 1.59 -0.58 22.33
C ILE A 202 1.94 -1.72 23.30
N ALA A 203 2.48 -1.39 24.46
CA ALA A 203 2.77 -2.39 25.49
C ALA A 203 1.49 -3.12 25.95
N ALA A 204 0.38 -2.38 26.10
CA ALA A 204 -0.92 -2.97 26.42
C ALA A 204 -1.44 -3.90 25.32
N LEU A 205 -1.28 -3.50 24.04
CA LEU A 205 -1.67 -4.31 22.88
C LEU A 205 -0.88 -5.63 22.82
N ILE A 206 0.45 -5.55 22.94
CA ILE A 206 1.33 -6.74 22.96
C ILE A 206 0.96 -7.68 24.10
N THR A 207 0.74 -7.14 25.30
CA THR A 207 0.36 -7.92 26.48
C THR A 207 -1.02 -8.55 26.33
N ALA A 208 -1.98 -7.85 25.74
CA ALA A 208 -3.33 -8.37 25.50
C ALA A 208 -3.32 -9.53 24.48
N LEU A 209 -2.54 -9.44 23.43
CA LEU A 209 -2.43 -10.48 22.40
C LEU A 209 -1.63 -11.71 22.89
N GLY A 210 -0.58 -11.51 23.68
CA GLY A 210 0.19 -12.56 24.31
C GLY A 210 1.19 -13.32 23.43
N ALA A 211 1.19 -13.09 22.11
CA ALA A 211 1.96 -13.87 21.14
C ALA A 211 3.45 -13.49 20.99
N GLY A 212 3.90 -12.39 21.61
CA GLY A 212 5.26 -11.86 21.39
C GLY A 212 5.37 -10.96 20.16
N LEU A 213 6.59 -10.64 19.72
CA LEU A 213 6.87 -9.72 18.60
C LEU A 213 7.98 -10.24 17.70
N GLY A 214 7.88 -9.99 16.40
CA GLY A 214 8.94 -10.26 15.42
C GLY A 214 9.42 -11.70 15.44
N GLU A 215 10.69 -11.93 15.71
CA GLU A 215 11.30 -13.28 15.80
C GLU A 215 10.79 -14.10 17.00
N ASP A 216 10.28 -13.44 18.02
CA ASP A 216 9.76 -14.07 19.24
C ASP A 216 8.26 -14.34 19.18
N TYR A 217 7.63 -14.07 18.03
CA TYR A 217 6.22 -14.35 17.82
C TYR A 217 5.95 -15.86 17.91
N ASP A 218 4.98 -16.21 18.70
CA ASP A 218 4.55 -17.59 18.95
C ASP A 218 3.02 -17.67 18.78
N GLU A 219 2.59 -18.29 17.69
CA GLU A 219 1.18 -18.46 17.34
C GLU A 219 0.39 -19.20 18.40
N GLU A 220 0.99 -20.20 19.06
CA GLU A 220 0.32 -21.00 20.10
C GLU A 220 -0.04 -20.17 21.33
N LYS A 221 0.61 -19.02 21.51
CA LYS A 221 0.36 -18.09 22.62
C LYS A 221 -0.62 -16.97 22.26
N LEU A 222 -1.02 -16.88 20.99
CA LEU A 222 -2.00 -15.89 20.56
C LEU A 222 -3.34 -16.15 21.25
N ARG A 223 -3.86 -15.15 21.95
CA ARG A 223 -5.06 -15.30 22.77
C ARG A 223 -6.38 -15.15 22.01
N TYR A 224 -6.34 -14.56 20.83
CA TYR A 224 -7.53 -14.29 20.01
C TYR A 224 -7.19 -14.50 18.54
N HIS A 225 -7.90 -15.42 17.87
CA HIS A 225 -7.73 -15.64 16.44
C HIS A 225 -8.52 -14.65 15.57
N ARG A 226 -9.27 -13.73 16.19
CA ARG A 226 -9.88 -12.59 15.53
C ARG A 226 -9.48 -11.31 16.25
N VAL A 227 -8.57 -10.57 15.63
CA VAL A 227 -8.11 -9.26 16.08
C VAL A 227 -8.79 -8.21 15.21
N ILE A 228 -9.70 -7.44 15.78
CA ILE A 228 -10.61 -6.56 15.05
C ILE A 228 -10.29 -5.12 15.40
N ILE A 229 -9.85 -4.34 14.39
CA ILE A 229 -9.64 -2.89 14.51
C ILE A 229 -10.99 -2.21 14.33
N MET A 230 -11.41 -1.41 15.30
CA MET A 230 -12.66 -0.67 15.29
C MET A 230 -12.40 0.79 15.64
N THR A 231 -12.33 1.64 14.60
CA THR A 231 -12.02 3.08 14.66
C THR A 231 -13.19 3.90 14.13
N ASP A 232 -13.23 5.16 14.51
CA ASP A 232 -14.20 6.12 14.02
C ASP A 232 -14.12 6.28 12.49
N ALA A 233 -15.23 6.71 11.88
CA ALA A 233 -15.34 6.93 10.44
C ALA A 233 -14.90 8.34 10.01
N ASP A 234 -13.89 8.89 10.67
CA ASP A 234 -13.30 10.20 10.41
C ASP A 234 -11.82 10.11 10.03
N VAL A 235 -11.19 11.26 9.82
CA VAL A 235 -9.77 11.34 9.42
C VAL A 235 -8.81 10.85 10.52
N ASP A 236 -9.17 11.05 11.78
CA ASP A 236 -8.37 10.61 12.93
C ASP A 236 -8.44 9.09 13.10
N GLY A 237 -9.65 8.50 12.98
CA GLY A 237 -9.84 7.06 12.98
C GLY A 237 -9.14 6.37 11.81
N ALA A 238 -9.15 6.97 10.62
CA ALA A 238 -8.39 6.47 9.47
C ALA A 238 -6.87 6.47 9.75
N HIS A 239 -6.37 7.51 10.42
CA HIS A 239 -4.96 7.58 10.81
C HIS A 239 -4.60 6.54 11.88
N ILE A 240 -5.44 6.35 12.92
CA ILE A 240 -5.23 5.33 13.95
C ILE A 240 -5.23 3.93 13.34
N ARG A 241 -6.14 3.66 12.41
CA ARG A 241 -6.18 2.41 11.66
C ARG A 241 -4.88 2.18 10.88
N THR A 242 -4.37 3.20 10.20
CA THR A 242 -3.10 3.11 9.46
C THR A 242 -1.92 2.85 10.40
N LEU A 243 -1.87 3.50 11.57
CA LEU A 243 -0.85 3.25 12.58
C LEU A 243 -0.89 1.81 13.12
N LEU A 244 -2.09 1.28 13.37
CA LEU A 244 -2.29 -0.11 13.81
C LEU A 244 -1.88 -1.11 12.72
N LEU A 245 -2.27 -0.87 11.46
CA LEU A 245 -1.86 -1.70 10.33
C LEU A 245 -0.33 -1.70 10.16
N THR A 246 0.32 -0.53 10.30
CA THR A 246 1.78 -0.41 10.30
C THR A 246 2.40 -1.23 11.43
N PHE A 247 1.83 -1.16 12.63
CA PHE A 247 2.30 -1.96 13.77
C PHE A 247 2.21 -3.46 13.49
N PHE A 248 1.07 -3.97 13.05
CA PHE A 248 0.90 -5.39 12.75
C PHE A 248 1.79 -5.85 11.61
N PHE A 249 1.88 -5.07 10.53
CA PHE A 249 2.72 -5.42 9.38
C PHE A 249 4.22 -5.49 9.74
N ARG A 250 4.72 -4.56 10.57
CA ARG A 250 6.13 -4.50 10.96
C ARG A 250 6.51 -5.48 12.08
N ASN A 251 5.62 -5.72 13.02
CA ASN A 251 5.98 -6.40 14.27
C ASN A 251 5.28 -7.76 14.47
N MET A 252 4.15 -8.00 13.79
CA MET A 252 3.37 -9.24 13.88
C MET A 252 2.80 -9.64 12.50
N PRO A 253 3.63 -9.76 11.44
CA PRO A 253 3.14 -10.06 10.09
C PRO A 253 2.40 -11.40 10.01
N GLN A 254 2.69 -12.32 10.92
CA GLN A 254 2.03 -13.63 11.00
C GLN A 254 0.52 -13.50 11.29
N ILE A 255 0.09 -12.51 12.07
CA ILE A 255 -1.33 -12.25 12.34
C ILE A 255 -2.08 -11.91 11.04
N ILE A 256 -1.43 -11.18 10.12
CA ILE A 256 -1.98 -10.87 8.79
C ILE A 256 -1.94 -12.12 7.90
N GLY A 257 -0.79 -12.79 7.83
CA GLY A 257 -0.58 -13.98 6.99
C GLY A 257 -1.52 -15.12 7.34
N ASN A 258 -1.80 -15.34 8.63
CA ASN A 258 -2.72 -16.38 9.12
C ASN A 258 -4.20 -15.93 9.06
N GLY A 259 -4.45 -14.67 8.67
CA GLY A 259 -5.79 -14.13 8.47
C GLY A 259 -6.55 -13.86 9.75
N HIS A 260 -5.85 -13.48 10.81
CA HIS A 260 -6.44 -13.15 12.11
C HIS A 260 -6.76 -11.66 12.27
N LEU A 261 -6.33 -10.79 11.34
CA LEU A 261 -6.55 -9.35 11.41
C LEU A 261 -7.77 -8.91 10.57
N TYR A 262 -8.65 -8.14 11.21
CA TYR A 262 -9.88 -7.63 10.60
C TYR A 262 -10.07 -6.15 10.89
N ILE A 263 -10.85 -5.47 10.05
CA ILE A 263 -11.31 -4.10 10.24
C ILE A 263 -12.84 -4.15 10.31
N ALA A 264 -13.40 -3.71 11.41
CA ALA A 264 -14.84 -3.56 11.56
C ALA A 264 -15.37 -2.45 10.63
N GLN A 265 -16.55 -2.66 10.08
CA GLN A 265 -17.25 -1.71 9.22
C GLN A 265 -18.53 -1.26 9.93
N PRO A 266 -18.48 -0.24 10.79
CA PRO A 266 -19.68 0.33 11.38
C PRO A 266 -20.52 1.03 10.31
N PRO A 267 -21.85 1.12 10.46
CA PRO A 267 -22.68 1.88 9.55
C PRO A 267 -22.39 3.38 9.65
N LEU A 268 -22.41 4.07 8.50
CA LEU A 268 -22.22 5.51 8.42
C LEU A 268 -23.51 6.29 8.68
N TYR A 269 -24.67 5.67 8.38
CA TYR A 269 -25.96 6.33 8.47
C TYR A 269 -27.03 5.43 9.09
N ARG A 270 -27.97 6.09 9.78
CA ARG A 270 -29.25 5.51 10.15
C ARG A 270 -30.35 6.32 9.46
N ALA A 271 -30.95 5.74 8.44
CA ALA A 271 -32.04 6.37 7.70
C ALA A 271 -33.39 5.80 8.15
N SER A 272 -34.36 6.68 8.36
CA SER A 272 -35.70 6.26 8.79
C SER A 272 -36.81 7.05 8.09
N LYS A 273 -37.93 6.36 7.84
CA LYS A 273 -39.19 6.99 7.41
C LYS A 273 -40.34 6.38 8.21
N GLY A 274 -40.98 7.19 9.07
CA GLY A 274 -42.00 6.71 10.00
C GLY A 274 -41.44 5.71 11.02
N ARG A 275 -41.96 4.48 11.04
CA ARG A 275 -41.52 3.41 11.96
C ARG A 275 -40.41 2.53 11.40
N SER A 276 -40.12 2.66 10.11
CA SER A 276 -39.06 1.86 9.44
C SER A 276 -37.73 2.58 9.51
N ALA A 277 -36.70 1.92 10.05
CA ALA A 277 -35.32 2.40 10.04
C ALA A 277 -34.41 1.37 9.38
N LYS A 278 -33.36 1.83 8.70
CA LYS A 278 -32.35 1.01 8.06
C LYS A 278 -30.97 1.58 8.37
N TRP A 279 -30.01 0.71 8.65
CA TRP A 279 -28.60 1.04 8.74
C TRP A 279 -27.98 0.99 7.34
N LEU A 280 -27.10 1.94 7.01
CA LEU A 280 -26.49 2.09 5.70
C LEU A 280 -24.99 2.30 5.89
N TYR A 281 -24.21 1.58 5.09
CA TYR A 281 -22.76 1.47 5.26
C TYR A 281 -21.97 2.31 4.25
N SER A 282 -22.63 2.92 3.29
CA SER A 282 -22.00 3.78 2.29
C SER A 282 -22.92 4.92 1.85
N ASP A 283 -22.33 5.96 1.25
CA ASP A 283 -23.08 7.05 0.61
C ASP A 283 -23.96 6.51 -0.52
N ALA A 284 -23.46 5.53 -1.28
CA ALA A 284 -24.23 4.91 -2.36
C ALA A 284 -25.52 4.21 -1.84
N GLU A 285 -25.43 3.52 -0.69
CA GLU A 285 -26.61 2.92 -0.06
C GLU A 285 -27.60 3.99 0.45
N LEU A 286 -27.07 5.12 0.96
CA LEU A 286 -27.89 6.25 1.39
C LEU A 286 -28.62 6.87 0.20
N ASP A 287 -27.92 7.08 -0.91
CA ASP A 287 -28.48 7.62 -2.14
C ASP A 287 -29.57 6.69 -2.69
N GLU A 288 -29.31 5.38 -2.74
CA GLU A 288 -30.29 4.39 -3.21
C GLU A 288 -31.54 4.36 -2.30
N TRP A 289 -31.34 4.32 -0.97
CA TRP A 289 -32.44 4.31 0.00
C TRP A 289 -33.26 5.61 -0.07
N THR A 290 -32.57 6.74 -0.16
CA THR A 290 -33.16 8.07 -0.27
C THR A 290 -33.97 8.19 -1.56
N ALA A 291 -33.39 7.75 -2.68
CA ALA A 291 -34.03 7.75 -3.98
C ALA A 291 -35.34 6.93 -3.97
N ASP A 292 -35.31 5.73 -3.42
CA ASP A 292 -36.51 4.88 -3.33
C ASP A 292 -37.62 5.54 -2.47
N ARG A 293 -37.25 6.25 -1.42
CA ARG A 293 -38.19 6.88 -0.48
C ARG A 293 -38.69 8.25 -0.92
N LEU A 294 -37.83 9.05 -1.57
CA LEU A 294 -38.21 10.39 -2.05
C LEU A 294 -38.90 10.35 -3.40
N TYR A 295 -38.45 9.47 -4.30
CA TYR A 295 -38.89 9.44 -5.69
C TYR A 295 -39.71 8.20 -6.05
N GLY A 296 -40.14 7.42 -5.03
CA GLY A 296 -40.85 6.15 -5.24
C GLY A 296 -42.10 6.22 -6.12
N ASN A 297 -42.76 7.39 -6.14
CA ASN A 297 -43.96 7.66 -6.96
C ASN A 297 -43.64 8.55 -8.18
N ILE A 298 -42.35 8.87 -8.44
CA ILE A 298 -41.97 9.69 -9.58
C ILE A 298 -41.59 8.78 -10.75
N THR A 299 -42.07 9.17 -11.94
CA THR A 299 -41.70 8.56 -13.23
C THR A 299 -41.19 9.65 -14.15
N ILE A 300 -40.05 9.40 -14.78
CA ILE A 300 -39.43 10.28 -15.77
C ILE A 300 -39.44 9.56 -17.12
N THR A 301 -39.97 10.23 -18.13
CA THR A 301 -40.02 9.72 -19.51
C THR A 301 -39.41 10.73 -20.46
N SER A 302 -38.94 10.31 -21.60
CA SER A 302 -38.49 11.20 -22.66
C SER A 302 -39.66 11.64 -23.51
N GLU A 303 -39.66 12.89 -23.95
CA GLU A 303 -40.65 13.39 -24.91
C GLU A 303 -40.33 12.95 -26.36
N ASN A 304 -39.07 12.67 -26.63
CA ASN A 304 -38.61 12.31 -27.95
C ASN A 304 -38.35 10.81 -28.15
N ASN A 305 -38.17 10.07 -27.04
CA ASN A 305 -37.86 8.63 -27.05
C ASN A 305 -38.91 7.83 -26.23
N THR A 306 -39.82 7.19 -26.90
CA THR A 306 -40.90 6.42 -26.28
C THR A 306 -40.49 5.21 -25.47
N GLY A 307 -39.21 4.80 -25.57
CA GLY A 307 -38.64 3.67 -24.84
C GLY A 307 -37.91 4.04 -23.54
N PHE A 308 -37.68 5.34 -23.29
CA PHE A 308 -36.95 5.78 -22.11
C PHE A 308 -37.89 5.98 -20.92
N GLU A 309 -37.62 5.28 -19.85
CA GLU A 309 -38.37 5.42 -18.58
C GLU A 309 -37.47 5.19 -17.37
N LEU A 310 -37.44 6.15 -16.44
CA LEU A 310 -36.76 6.01 -15.15
C LEU A 310 -37.78 6.03 -14.02
N LYS A 311 -37.65 5.07 -13.08
CA LYS A 311 -38.49 4.93 -11.89
C LYS A 311 -37.65 4.53 -10.68
N ARG A 312 -38.07 4.97 -9.48
CA ARG A 312 -37.53 4.55 -8.18
C ARG A 312 -36.01 4.57 -8.10
N THR A 313 -35.42 3.42 -7.80
CA THR A 313 -33.95 3.26 -7.63
C THR A 313 -33.13 3.66 -8.85
N LYS A 314 -33.70 3.55 -10.07
CA LYS A 314 -33.01 4.02 -11.28
C LYS A 314 -32.83 5.53 -11.28
N ILE A 315 -33.78 6.29 -10.72
CA ILE A 315 -33.65 7.75 -10.57
C ILE A 315 -32.45 8.08 -9.67
N GLY A 316 -32.29 7.39 -8.52
CA GLY A 316 -31.18 7.64 -7.62
C GLY A 316 -29.82 7.34 -8.22
N ARG A 317 -29.71 6.21 -8.95
CA ARG A 317 -28.46 5.83 -9.62
C ARG A 317 -27.97 6.83 -10.67
N VAL A 318 -28.89 7.59 -11.25
CA VAL A 318 -28.59 8.60 -12.28
C VAL A 318 -28.45 9.99 -11.67
N LEU A 319 -29.21 10.30 -10.62
CA LEU A 319 -29.32 11.66 -10.08
C LEU A 319 -28.01 12.15 -9.45
N THR A 320 -27.33 11.30 -8.67
CA THR A 320 -26.05 11.66 -8.05
C THR A 320 -24.97 11.88 -9.13
N PRO A 321 -24.72 10.93 -10.07
CA PRO A 321 -23.81 11.19 -11.18
C PRO A 321 -24.18 12.42 -12.01
N LEU A 322 -25.47 12.68 -12.21
CA LEU A 322 -25.91 13.85 -12.97
C LEU A 322 -25.59 15.17 -12.26
N ARG A 323 -25.73 15.23 -10.93
CA ARG A 323 -25.31 16.41 -10.15
C ARG A 323 -23.81 16.61 -10.22
N ASP A 324 -23.03 15.56 -10.03
CA ASP A 324 -21.56 15.60 -10.11
C ASP A 324 -21.09 16.04 -11.51
N TYR A 325 -21.81 15.61 -12.54
CA TYR A 325 -21.53 16.02 -13.92
C TYR A 325 -21.80 17.53 -14.12
N ILE A 326 -22.94 18.02 -13.61
CA ILE A 326 -23.28 19.45 -13.68
C ILE A 326 -22.24 20.30 -12.95
N GLU A 327 -21.87 19.91 -11.72
CA GLU A 327 -20.83 20.61 -10.94
C GLU A 327 -19.48 20.60 -11.67
N SER A 328 -19.11 19.48 -12.27
CA SER A 328 -17.87 19.36 -13.04
C SER A 328 -17.89 20.21 -14.31
N LEU A 329 -19.04 20.35 -14.96
CA LEU A 329 -19.24 21.27 -16.09
C LEU A 329 -19.07 22.74 -15.68
N ASP A 330 -19.60 23.11 -14.51
CA ASP A 330 -19.45 24.48 -14.02
C ASP A 330 -17.97 24.80 -13.72
N VAL A 331 -17.22 23.85 -13.17
CA VAL A 331 -15.76 23.99 -13.01
C VAL A 331 -15.06 24.10 -14.36
N ALA A 332 -15.42 23.28 -15.34
CA ALA A 332 -14.83 23.35 -16.69
C ALA A 332 -15.12 24.68 -17.39
N ARG A 333 -16.30 25.27 -17.17
CA ARG A 333 -16.65 26.61 -17.65
C ARG A 333 -15.78 27.71 -17.01
N VAL A 334 -15.52 27.58 -15.68
CA VAL A 334 -14.60 28.51 -14.99
C VAL A 334 -13.19 28.41 -15.54
N LEU A 335 -12.76 27.23 -15.98
CA LEU A 335 -11.48 27.01 -16.67
C LEU A 335 -11.48 27.45 -18.13
N ASN A 336 -12.56 28.06 -18.62
CA ASN A 336 -12.76 28.49 -20.01
C ASN A 336 -12.61 27.35 -21.04
N ILE A 337 -13.01 26.13 -20.69
CA ILE A 337 -13.02 25.00 -21.61
C ILE A 337 -14.31 25.09 -22.46
N PRO A 338 -14.24 25.17 -23.78
CA PRO A 338 -15.44 25.21 -24.63
C PRO A 338 -16.26 23.92 -24.51
N GLU A 339 -17.59 24.04 -24.54
CA GLU A 339 -18.51 22.90 -24.45
C GLU A 339 -18.25 21.84 -25.54
N GLN A 340 -17.89 22.28 -26.76
CA GLN A 340 -17.53 21.43 -27.89
C GLN A 340 -16.29 20.54 -27.58
N VAL A 341 -15.33 21.10 -26.86
CA VAL A 341 -14.14 20.36 -26.42
C VAL A 341 -14.51 19.32 -25.36
N ILE A 342 -15.38 19.69 -24.40
CA ILE A 342 -15.89 18.78 -23.39
C ILE A 342 -16.63 17.60 -24.02
N ASP A 343 -17.50 17.91 -25.01
CA ASP A 343 -18.24 16.90 -25.76
C ASP A 343 -17.30 15.89 -26.44
N LYS A 344 -16.25 16.36 -27.10
CA LYS A 344 -15.25 15.47 -27.69
C LYS A 344 -14.50 14.65 -26.66
N LEU A 345 -14.06 15.26 -25.56
CA LEU A 345 -13.34 14.57 -24.50
C LEU A 345 -14.17 13.48 -23.83
N THR A 346 -15.50 13.60 -23.80
CA THR A 346 -16.41 12.65 -23.15
C THR A 346 -16.99 11.61 -24.10
N LYS A 347 -17.23 11.96 -25.38
CA LYS A 347 -17.96 11.12 -26.35
C LYS A 347 -17.04 10.40 -27.33
N ASP A 348 -15.88 10.97 -27.66
CA ASP A 348 -15.01 10.44 -28.70
C ASP A 348 -13.91 9.56 -28.10
N PRO A 349 -13.85 8.28 -28.49
CA PRO A 349 -12.81 7.35 -28.03
C PRO A 349 -11.37 7.81 -28.31
N GLU A 350 -11.15 8.62 -29.34
CA GLU A 350 -9.83 9.17 -29.66
C GLU A 350 -9.25 9.99 -28.52
N TYR A 351 -10.09 10.71 -27.77
CA TYR A 351 -9.68 11.54 -26.64
C TYR A 351 -9.80 10.84 -25.28
N ALA A 352 -10.14 9.56 -25.26
CA ALA A 352 -10.27 8.80 -24.02
C ALA A 352 -8.93 8.68 -23.28
N SER A 353 -7.81 8.54 -24.03
CA SER A 353 -6.47 8.40 -23.46
C SER A 353 -5.46 9.15 -24.33
N LEU A 354 -5.05 10.35 -23.89
CA LEU A 354 -4.07 11.17 -24.58
C LEU A 354 -2.68 11.04 -23.94
N ASP A 355 -1.64 10.98 -24.79
CA ASP A 355 -0.25 10.89 -24.35
C ASP A 355 0.43 12.26 -24.50
N PHE A 356 0.75 12.88 -23.38
CA PHE A 356 1.37 14.20 -23.30
C PHE A 356 2.91 14.15 -23.19
N ARG A 357 3.53 12.99 -23.40
CA ARG A 357 5.01 12.92 -23.40
C ARG A 357 5.57 13.77 -24.52
N PRO A 358 6.70 14.46 -24.31
CA PRO A 358 7.38 15.22 -25.36
C PRO A 358 7.67 14.33 -26.59
N GLU A 359 7.48 14.86 -27.77
CA GLU A 359 7.91 14.16 -28.99
C GLU A 359 9.44 14.10 -28.99
N GLN A 360 9.98 12.89 -28.93
CA GLN A 360 11.41 12.72 -29.16
C GLN A 360 11.70 13.10 -30.61
N PRO A 361 12.68 13.99 -30.89
CA PRO A 361 13.08 14.24 -32.27
C PRO A 361 13.47 12.91 -32.90
N GLU A 362 12.87 12.59 -34.03
CA GLU A 362 13.25 11.41 -34.82
C GLU A 362 14.76 11.48 -35.02
N SER A 363 15.49 10.55 -34.39
CA SER A 363 16.91 10.41 -34.62
C SER A 363 17.09 10.10 -36.10
N ILE A 364 17.70 11.03 -36.83
CA ILE A 364 18.15 10.82 -38.18
C ILE A 364 19.06 9.58 -38.11
N SER A 365 18.54 8.45 -38.53
CA SER A 365 19.33 7.25 -38.74
C SER A 365 20.17 7.45 -40.00
N GLU A 366 21.27 8.19 -39.88
CA GLU A 366 22.33 8.09 -40.85
C GLU A 366 22.90 6.67 -40.73
N SER A 367 22.63 5.89 -41.74
CA SER A 367 23.21 4.59 -42.00
C SER A 367 24.74 4.73 -42.09
N ILE A 368 25.45 4.48 -41.00
CA ILE A 368 26.87 4.25 -41.06
C ILE A 368 27.05 2.74 -41.29
N GLU A 369 27.31 2.38 -42.54
CA GLU A 369 27.81 1.05 -42.90
C GLU A 369 29.13 0.77 -42.15
N PRO A 370 29.30 -0.39 -41.56
CA PRO A 370 30.57 -0.74 -40.92
C PRO A 370 31.60 -1.02 -41.99
N GLN A 371 32.59 -0.13 -42.16
CA GLN A 371 33.79 -0.44 -42.90
C GLN A 371 34.61 -1.49 -42.13
N GLU A 372 34.76 -2.66 -42.74
CA GLU A 372 35.72 -3.68 -42.37
C GLU A 372 37.12 -3.09 -42.36
N THR A 373 37.75 -2.99 -41.19
CA THR A 373 39.16 -2.73 -41.07
C THR A 373 39.89 -4.07 -40.88
N THR A 374 40.62 -4.41 -41.94
CA THR A 374 41.58 -5.51 -42.08
C THR A 374 42.59 -5.50 -40.96
N GLN A 375 42.78 -6.66 -40.34
CA GLN A 375 43.92 -6.96 -39.48
C GLN A 375 45.26 -6.83 -40.24
N ALA A 376 46.16 -6.05 -39.70
CA ALA A 376 47.60 -6.19 -40.01
C ALA A 376 48.36 -6.24 -38.69
N SER A 377 48.91 -7.43 -38.45
CA SER A 377 49.92 -7.71 -37.45
C SER A 377 51.24 -7.03 -37.84
N LEU A 378 51.93 -6.43 -36.88
CA LEU A 378 53.40 -6.39 -36.90
C LEU A 378 53.93 -6.17 -35.47
N PHE A 379 54.69 -7.16 -35.04
CA PHE A 379 55.65 -7.12 -33.94
C PHE A 379 56.79 -6.17 -34.30
N ASP A 380 57.36 -5.44 -33.41
CA ASP A 380 58.71 -5.49 -32.89
C ASP A 380 59.20 -4.15 -32.30
N ASP A 381 59.72 -4.28 -31.14
CA ASP A 381 61.03 -3.82 -30.61
C ASP A 381 61.27 -2.37 -30.11
N GLN A 382 61.63 -2.39 -28.83
CA GLN A 382 62.77 -1.71 -28.15
C GLN A 382 62.75 -0.19 -27.87
N ASN A 383 62.73 0.05 -26.53
CA ASN A 383 63.59 1.02 -25.80
C ASN A 383 63.70 2.47 -26.33
N ASN A 384 63.19 3.40 -25.60
CA ASN A 384 64.02 4.42 -25.00
C ASN A 384 63.39 5.19 -23.85
N THR A 385 64.11 5.32 -22.78
CA THR A 385 63.89 6.24 -21.66
C THR A 385 64.08 7.66 -22.12
N ASP A 386 63.12 8.55 -21.84
CA ASP A 386 63.44 9.92 -21.44
C ASP A 386 62.30 10.55 -20.69
N SER A 387 62.63 11.00 -19.50
CA SER A 387 61.84 11.81 -18.58
C SER A 387 61.57 13.20 -19.18
N ILE A 388 60.30 13.59 -19.30
CA ILE A 388 59.93 14.99 -19.38
C ILE A 388 58.81 15.27 -18.38
N ASP A 389 59.23 16.06 -17.39
CA ASP A 389 58.40 16.74 -16.42
C ASP A 389 57.60 17.86 -17.12
N LEU A 390 56.27 17.84 -17.06
CA LEU A 390 55.44 18.99 -17.40
C LEU A 390 54.20 18.99 -16.47
N SER A 391 54.39 19.64 -15.33
CA SER A 391 53.33 20.33 -14.65
C SER A 391 52.74 21.41 -15.57
N GLU A 392 51.45 21.34 -15.86
CA GLU A 392 50.58 22.53 -15.95
C GLU A 392 49.13 22.12 -16.26
N SER A 393 48.31 22.45 -15.31
CA SER A 393 46.89 22.80 -15.36
C SER A 393 46.21 22.80 -16.73
N ALA A 394 45.24 21.89 -16.87
CA ALA A 394 44.03 22.16 -17.64
C ALA A 394 42.82 21.71 -16.81
N THR A 395 42.23 22.65 -16.11
CA THR A 395 40.86 22.55 -15.62
C THR A 395 39.96 22.61 -16.85
N ASP A 396 39.57 21.44 -17.38
CA ASP A 396 38.45 21.34 -18.29
C ASP A 396 37.17 21.65 -17.46
N ASP A 397 36.68 22.84 -17.64
CA ASP A 397 35.33 23.24 -17.30
C ASP A 397 34.37 22.35 -18.12
N LEU A 398 33.98 21.19 -17.57
CA LEU A 398 32.81 20.49 -18.02
C LEU A 398 31.61 21.36 -17.59
N GLU A 399 31.15 22.25 -18.47
CA GLU A 399 29.83 22.85 -18.37
C GLU A 399 28.83 21.70 -18.19
N GLU A 400 28.29 21.57 -16.99
CA GLU A 400 27.09 20.77 -16.74
C GLU A 400 25.99 21.35 -17.64
N THR A 401 25.78 20.73 -18.80
CA THR A 401 24.61 21.03 -19.63
C THR A 401 23.40 20.63 -18.83
N GLU A 402 22.65 21.62 -18.35
CA GLU A 402 21.33 21.39 -17.75
C GLU A 402 20.52 20.49 -18.70
N PRO A 403 19.81 19.48 -18.18
CA PRO A 403 19.00 18.60 -19.01
C PRO A 403 17.98 19.45 -19.75
N ILE A 404 17.97 19.38 -21.09
CA ILE A 404 16.98 20.05 -21.94
C ILE A 404 15.62 19.43 -21.59
N ILE A 405 14.82 20.14 -20.80
CA ILE A 405 13.43 19.77 -20.50
C ILE A 405 12.61 20.13 -21.74
N LEU A 406 12.25 19.12 -22.52
CA LEU A 406 11.34 19.31 -23.64
C LEU A 406 9.92 19.62 -23.10
N PRO A 407 9.19 20.58 -23.73
CA PRO A 407 7.83 20.90 -23.32
C PRO A 407 6.89 19.70 -23.54
N ASP A 408 5.92 19.54 -22.63
CA ASP A 408 4.86 18.55 -22.80
C ASP A 408 4.10 18.78 -24.14
N ARG A 409 3.68 17.69 -24.77
CA ARG A 409 2.85 17.73 -25.99
C ARG A 409 1.50 18.39 -25.68
N THR A 410 0.97 19.16 -26.60
CA THR A 410 -0.37 19.76 -26.53
C THR A 410 -1.24 19.25 -27.68
N TYR A 411 -2.57 19.29 -27.50
CA TYR A 411 -3.54 18.87 -28.50
C TYR A 411 -4.42 20.07 -28.90
N GLU A 412 -4.62 20.27 -30.20
CA GLU A 412 -5.55 21.27 -30.71
C GLU A 412 -6.91 20.61 -30.98
N ILE A 413 -7.95 21.05 -30.28
CA ILE A 413 -9.32 20.57 -30.43
C ILE A 413 -10.22 21.78 -30.77
N ASP A 414 -10.70 21.86 -31.99
CA ASP A 414 -11.56 22.96 -32.49
C ASP A 414 -11.02 24.36 -32.18
N GLY A 415 -9.70 24.53 -32.30
CA GLY A 415 -9.02 25.80 -32.03
C GLY A 415 -8.77 26.07 -30.54
N TYR A 416 -8.98 25.06 -29.68
CA TYR A 416 -8.66 25.11 -28.26
C TYR A 416 -7.42 24.27 -27.98
N THR A 417 -6.42 24.86 -27.33
CA THR A 417 -5.19 24.16 -26.97
C THR A 417 -5.38 23.42 -25.65
N LEU A 418 -5.45 22.10 -25.71
CA LEU A 418 -5.54 21.23 -24.56
C LEU A 418 -4.15 20.87 -24.01
N THR A 419 -3.83 21.37 -22.84
CA THR A 419 -2.59 21.05 -22.15
C THR A 419 -2.77 19.82 -21.22
N LYS A 420 -1.66 19.18 -20.83
CA LYS A 420 -1.64 18.09 -19.86
C LYS A 420 -2.31 18.46 -18.54
N GLU A 421 -2.10 19.69 -18.06
CA GLU A 421 -2.70 20.18 -16.81
C GLU A 421 -4.22 20.26 -16.91
N ILE A 422 -4.75 20.78 -18.02
CA ILE A 422 -6.19 20.87 -18.26
C ILE A 422 -6.79 19.48 -18.42
N TYR A 423 -6.16 18.62 -19.22
CA TYR A 423 -6.65 17.24 -19.41
C TYR A 423 -6.71 16.45 -18.11
N ASN A 424 -5.67 16.57 -17.25
CA ASN A 424 -5.60 15.91 -15.96
C ASN A 424 -6.35 16.67 -14.86
N ASN A 425 -7.04 17.75 -15.20
CA ASN A 425 -7.86 18.45 -14.22
C ASN A 425 -8.95 17.51 -13.68
N PRO A 426 -9.17 17.48 -12.36
CA PRO A 426 -10.16 16.64 -11.71
C PRO A 426 -11.55 16.71 -12.31
N ALA A 427 -12.01 17.91 -12.61
CA ALA A 427 -13.34 18.10 -13.21
C ALA A 427 -13.42 17.45 -14.60
N VAL A 428 -12.38 17.60 -15.44
CA VAL A 428 -12.33 16.99 -16.77
C VAL A 428 -12.33 15.46 -16.68
N GLN A 429 -11.54 14.90 -15.79
CA GLN A 429 -11.50 13.45 -15.60
C GLN A 429 -12.83 12.90 -15.04
N ARG A 430 -13.47 13.64 -14.12
CA ARG A 430 -14.82 13.31 -13.64
C ARG A 430 -15.86 13.32 -14.76
N LEU A 431 -15.87 14.34 -15.60
CA LEU A 431 -16.78 14.40 -16.76
C LEU A 431 -16.66 13.16 -17.63
N LYS A 432 -15.44 12.73 -17.94
CA LYS A 432 -15.17 11.52 -18.74
C LYS A 432 -15.66 10.24 -18.06
N THR A 433 -15.45 10.13 -16.75
CA THR A 433 -15.85 8.94 -15.98
C THR A 433 -17.35 8.86 -15.77
N ILE A 434 -18.02 9.99 -15.58
CA ILE A 434 -19.46 10.05 -15.26
C ILE A 434 -20.32 9.98 -16.53
N PHE A 435 -19.86 10.53 -17.64
CA PHE A 435 -20.64 10.62 -18.88
C PHE A 435 -21.31 9.29 -19.29
N PRO A 436 -20.61 8.11 -19.31
CA PRO A 436 -21.23 6.84 -19.67
C PRO A 436 -22.40 6.43 -18.75
N LEU A 437 -22.41 6.90 -17.49
CA LEU A 437 -23.43 6.56 -16.51
C LEU A 437 -24.74 7.34 -16.71
N ILE A 438 -24.67 8.50 -17.37
CA ILE A 438 -25.79 9.43 -17.55
C ILE A 438 -26.18 9.67 -19.00
N GLN A 439 -25.43 9.10 -19.95
CA GLN A 439 -25.62 9.32 -21.39
C GLN A 439 -27.07 9.11 -21.81
N ASP A 440 -27.72 8.06 -21.34
CA ASP A 440 -29.11 7.76 -21.66
C ASP A 440 -30.07 8.91 -21.27
N VAL A 441 -29.78 9.63 -20.17
CA VAL A 441 -30.59 10.77 -19.70
C VAL A 441 -30.32 12.02 -20.50
N LEU A 442 -29.06 12.26 -20.86
CA LEU A 442 -28.67 13.39 -21.72
C LEU A 442 -29.35 13.27 -23.09
N ASP A 443 -29.29 12.07 -23.69
CA ASP A 443 -29.86 11.78 -25.02
C ASP A 443 -31.41 11.76 -25.00
N ALA A 444 -32.01 11.45 -23.85
CA ALA A 444 -33.45 11.41 -23.67
C ALA A 444 -34.09 12.79 -23.46
N SER A 445 -33.32 13.84 -23.26
CA SER A 445 -33.80 15.21 -23.04
C SER A 445 -34.44 15.80 -24.34
N PRO A 446 -35.55 16.54 -24.26
CA PRO A 446 -36.29 16.97 -23.06
C PRO A 446 -37.13 15.87 -22.42
N LEU A 447 -37.31 16.02 -21.10
CA LEU A 447 -37.92 15.02 -20.24
C LEU A 447 -39.31 15.49 -19.70
N SER A 448 -40.17 14.52 -19.50
CA SER A 448 -41.44 14.71 -18.78
C SER A 448 -41.38 14.02 -17.43
N VAL A 449 -41.80 14.72 -16.39
CA VAL A 449 -41.83 14.23 -15.00
C VAL A 449 -43.28 14.09 -14.56
N SER A 450 -43.64 12.91 -14.02
CA SER A 450 -44.99 12.64 -13.45
C SER A 450 -44.87 12.07 -12.04
N LYS A 451 -45.86 12.30 -11.19
CA LYS A 451 -45.94 11.79 -9.82
C LYS A 451 -47.24 10.99 -9.65
N GLY A 452 -47.14 9.66 -9.67
CA GLY A 452 -48.27 8.77 -9.85
C GLY A 452 -48.99 9.09 -11.16
N ASP A 453 -50.31 9.31 -11.10
CA ASP A 453 -51.12 9.67 -12.27
C ASP A 453 -51.10 11.18 -12.58
N ASN A 454 -50.47 11.99 -11.74
CA ASN A 454 -50.44 13.45 -11.92
C ASN A 454 -49.19 13.87 -12.70
N PHE A 455 -49.44 14.64 -13.74
CA PHE A 455 -48.38 15.31 -14.50
C PHE A 455 -47.76 16.45 -13.68
N VAL A 456 -46.44 16.53 -13.64
CA VAL A 456 -45.69 17.53 -12.87
C VAL A 456 -45.06 18.59 -13.77
N ALA A 457 -44.25 18.16 -14.77
CA ALA A 457 -43.54 19.07 -15.68
C ALA A 457 -43.22 18.39 -17.00
N SER A 458 -43.16 19.20 -18.09
CA SER A 458 -42.70 18.81 -19.43
C SER A 458 -41.58 19.75 -19.91
N GLY A 459 -40.85 19.35 -20.92
CA GLY A 459 -39.78 20.14 -21.48
C GLY A 459 -38.59 20.29 -20.53
N VAL A 460 -38.49 19.44 -19.52
CA VAL A 460 -37.42 19.50 -18.51
C VAL A 460 -36.12 19.08 -19.16
N THR A 461 -35.12 19.95 -19.17
CA THR A 461 -33.77 19.60 -19.61
C THR A 461 -33.08 18.73 -18.57
N TRP A 462 -32.10 17.93 -19.01
CA TRP A 462 -31.30 17.12 -18.07
C TRP A 462 -30.63 17.98 -16.98
N HIS A 463 -30.29 19.23 -17.29
CA HIS A 463 -29.68 20.20 -16.37
C HIS A 463 -30.67 20.65 -15.26
N GLU A 464 -31.96 20.79 -15.59
CA GLU A 464 -33.01 21.21 -14.67
C GLU A 464 -33.64 20.05 -13.90
N LEU A 465 -33.35 18.81 -14.33
CA LEU A 465 -33.94 17.61 -13.76
C LEU A 465 -33.70 17.47 -12.24
N PRO A 466 -32.46 17.68 -11.70
CA PRO A 466 -32.21 17.59 -10.26
C PRO A 466 -33.08 18.56 -9.45
N ALA A 467 -33.16 19.81 -9.88
CA ALA A 467 -34.00 20.83 -9.20
C ALA A 467 -35.47 20.50 -9.27
N THR A 468 -35.97 20.01 -10.41
CA THR A 468 -37.38 19.59 -10.60
C THR A 468 -37.74 18.43 -9.69
N LEU A 469 -36.86 17.46 -9.55
CA LEU A 469 -37.06 16.31 -8.64
C LEU A 469 -37.03 16.73 -7.18
N ASP A 470 -36.11 17.57 -6.77
CA ASP A 470 -36.02 18.05 -5.38
C ASP A 470 -37.25 18.84 -4.94
N ASN A 471 -37.82 19.64 -5.84
CA ASN A 471 -39.03 20.40 -5.58
C ASN A 471 -40.29 19.52 -5.45
N ASN A 472 -40.31 18.35 -6.11
CA ASN A 472 -41.45 17.44 -6.14
C ASN A 472 -41.25 16.17 -5.29
N SER A 473 -40.10 16.05 -4.63
CA SER A 473 -39.83 14.92 -3.73
C SER A 473 -40.69 14.92 -2.47
N ASP A 474 -41.00 13.70 -1.97
CA ASP A 474 -41.70 13.54 -0.70
C ASP A 474 -40.68 13.46 0.47
N LYS A 475 -40.30 14.62 0.98
CA LYS A 475 -39.38 14.74 2.13
C LYS A 475 -40.05 14.48 3.47
N SER A 476 -41.38 14.24 3.51
CA SER A 476 -42.12 14.09 4.76
C SER A 476 -41.68 12.81 5.52
N GLY A 477 -41.34 13.01 6.80
CA GLY A 477 -41.01 11.91 7.72
C GLY A 477 -39.71 11.15 7.41
N VAL A 478 -38.88 11.62 6.46
CA VAL A 478 -37.53 11.09 6.24
C VAL A 478 -36.59 11.74 7.24
N ASN A 479 -35.90 10.92 8.00
CA ASN A 479 -34.85 11.35 8.92
C ASN A 479 -33.59 10.52 8.65
N VAL A 480 -32.46 11.21 8.40
CA VAL A 480 -31.14 10.62 8.19
C VAL A 480 -30.21 11.14 9.28
N GLN A 481 -29.68 10.22 10.06
CA GLN A 481 -28.68 10.50 11.08
C GLN A 481 -27.34 9.96 10.56
N ARG A 482 -26.33 10.82 10.44
CA ARG A 482 -24.96 10.45 10.14
C ARG A 482 -24.22 10.21 11.46
N PHE A 483 -23.45 9.12 11.53
CA PHE A 483 -22.54 8.82 12.63
C PHE A 483 -21.12 9.13 12.19
N LYS A 484 -20.47 10.06 12.90
CA LYS A 484 -19.06 10.41 12.67
C LYS A 484 -18.14 9.53 13.52
N GLY A 485 -18.57 9.17 14.72
CA GLY A 485 -17.82 8.36 15.64
C GLY A 485 -18.64 7.25 16.31
N LEU A 486 -17.96 6.18 16.69
CA LEU A 486 -18.54 5.03 17.41
C LEU A 486 -19.11 5.41 18.78
N GLY A 487 -18.56 6.48 19.38
CA GLY A 487 -19.06 7.02 20.65
C GLY A 487 -20.46 7.66 20.58
N GLU A 488 -20.98 7.93 19.38
CA GLU A 488 -22.34 8.41 19.16
C GLU A 488 -23.38 7.28 19.20
N MET A 489 -22.93 6.02 19.07
CA MET A 489 -23.78 4.83 19.15
C MET A 489 -23.94 4.39 20.61
N ASN A 490 -25.16 4.04 20.98
CA ASN A 490 -25.35 3.34 22.24
C ASN A 490 -24.90 1.88 22.14
N ALA A 491 -24.84 1.18 23.28
CA ALA A 491 -24.31 -0.18 23.37
C ALA A 491 -25.05 -1.18 22.47
N ASP A 492 -26.39 -1.11 22.45
CA ASP A 492 -27.23 -2.01 21.66
C ASP A 492 -27.04 -1.76 20.15
N GLN A 493 -26.99 -0.48 19.75
CA GLN A 493 -26.76 -0.11 18.35
C GLN A 493 -25.40 -0.58 17.86
N LEU A 494 -24.36 -0.40 18.67
CA LEU A 494 -23.00 -0.83 18.33
C LEU A 494 -22.90 -2.35 18.25
N PHE A 495 -23.58 -3.07 19.16
CA PHE A 495 -23.63 -4.53 19.10
C PHE A 495 -24.34 -5.00 17.83
N ASP A 496 -25.61 -4.60 17.64
CA ASP A 496 -26.46 -5.05 16.53
C ASP A 496 -25.84 -4.79 15.14
N THR A 497 -25.05 -3.73 14.98
CA THR A 497 -24.54 -3.31 13.67
C THR A 497 -23.08 -3.72 13.40
N THR A 498 -22.28 -3.85 14.48
CA THR A 498 -20.81 -3.93 14.31
C THR A 498 -20.18 -5.10 15.07
N MET A 499 -20.82 -5.59 16.11
CA MET A 499 -20.24 -6.62 16.98
C MET A 499 -20.98 -7.95 16.94
N ASP A 500 -22.24 -7.98 16.57
CA ASP A 500 -23.02 -9.22 16.43
C ASP A 500 -22.44 -10.09 15.29
N PRO A 501 -21.96 -11.31 15.58
CA PRO A 501 -21.40 -12.20 14.56
C PRO A 501 -22.30 -12.46 13.36
N ASP A 502 -23.62 -12.46 13.56
CA ASP A 502 -24.60 -12.79 12.53
C ASP A 502 -24.91 -11.61 11.59
N GLY A 503 -24.74 -10.36 12.07
CA GLY A 503 -25.14 -9.15 11.34
C GLY A 503 -23.98 -8.23 10.92
N ARG A 504 -22.82 -8.35 11.53
CA ARG A 504 -21.68 -7.43 11.31
C ARG A 504 -20.99 -7.62 9.98
N VAL A 505 -20.44 -6.52 9.47
CA VAL A 505 -19.57 -6.52 8.29
C VAL A 505 -18.14 -6.26 8.73
N MET A 506 -17.20 -7.08 8.26
CA MET A 506 -15.78 -6.94 8.54
C MET A 506 -14.96 -7.13 7.27
N LEU A 507 -13.88 -6.35 7.14
CA LEU A 507 -12.86 -6.56 6.11
C LEU A 507 -11.72 -7.38 6.71
N ARG A 508 -11.39 -8.52 6.09
CA ARG A 508 -10.19 -9.27 6.43
C ARG A 508 -8.98 -8.59 5.80
N VAL A 509 -7.95 -8.35 6.60
CA VAL A 509 -6.70 -7.75 6.11
C VAL A 509 -5.84 -8.84 5.49
N THR A 510 -5.44 -8.64 4.24
CA THR A 510 -4.49 -9.49 3.50
C THR A 510 -3.33 -8.65 3.01
N ALA A 511 -2.19 -9.27 2.77
CA ALA A 511 -1.02 -8.67 2.14
C ALA A 511 -0.61 -9.58 0.97
N ASP A 512 -1.30 -9.43 -0.15
CA ASP A 512 -1.08 -10.27 -1.34
C ASP A 512 0.27 -9.97 -1.99
N ASP A 513 0.72 -8.72 -1.92
CA ASP A 513 2.06 -8.26 -2.31
C ASP A 513 2.75 -7.55 -1.13
N ALA A 514 3.64 -8.29 -0.48
CA ALA A 514 4.38 -7.79 0.68
C ALA A 514 5.37 -6.66 0.32
N MET A 515 5.90 -6.63 -0.92
CA MET A 515 6.80 -5.56 -1.37
C MET A 515 6.02 -4.26 -1.61
N ALA A 516 4.91 -4.33 -2.32
CA ALA A 516 4.05 -3.17 -2.54
C ALA A 516 3.50 -2.61 -1.22
N ALA A 517 3.15 -3.48 -0.26
CA ALA A 517 2.74 -3.06 1.08
C ALA A 517 3.88 -2.38 1.84
N ASP A 518 5.11 -2.90 1.77
CA ASP A 518 6.30 -2.30 2.39
C ASP A 518 6.56 -0.89 1.85
N ASP A 519 6.56 -0.73 0.53
CA ASP A 519 6.74 0.55 -0.14
C ASP A 519 5.63 1.55 0.22
N MET A 520 4.40 1.10 0.33
CA MET A 520 3.28 1.93 0.75
C MET A 520 3.44 2.42 2.20
N PHE A 521 3.81 1.54 3.15
CA PHE A 521 4.06 1.94 4.53
C PHE A 521 5.25 2.90 4.63
N ARG A 522 6.34 2.68 3.89
CA ARG A 522 7.46 3.63 3.83
C ARG A 522 7.04 5.00 3.30
N THR A 523 6.27 5.02 2.23
CA THR A 523 5.77 6.26 1.62
C THR A 523 4.87 7.03 2.58
N LEU A 524 3.88 6.37 3.16
CA LEU A 524 2.86 7.02 3.99
C LEU A 524 3.37 7.34 5.40
N MET A 525 4.14 6.44 6.02
CA MET A 525 4.49 6.47 7.43
C MET A 525 5.98 6.72 7.69
N GLY A 526 6.84 6.66 6.67
CA GLY A 526 8.28 6.86 6.75
C GLY A 526 8.70 8.32 7.02
N ASP A 527 10.00 8.56 7.17
CA ASP A 527 10.57 9.88 7.49
C ASP A 527 10.59 10.82 6.29
N GLU A 528 10.70 10.28 5.07
CA GLU A 528 10.78 11.07 3.85
C GLU A 528 9.43 11.76 3.54
N VAL A 529 9.50 13.08 3.34
CA VAL A 529 8.31 13.91 3.11
C VAL A 529 7.93 13.94 1.63
N GLU A 530 8.92 13.93 0.75
CA GLU A 530 8.71 14.13 -0.69
C GLU A 530 7.94 13.01 -1.38
N PRO A 531 8.25 11.71 -1.16
CA PRO A 531 7.46 10.62 -1.70
C PRO A 531 5.99 10.69 -1.24
N ARG A 532 5.76 11.01 0.03
CA ARG A 532 4.41 11.17 0.59
C ARG A 532 3.65 12.33 -0.06
N ARG A 533 4.30 13.48 -0.24
CA ARG A 533 3.70 14.64 -0.91
C ARG A 533 3.31 14.32 -2.34
N ASN A 534 4.18 13.62 -3.07
CA ASN A 534 3.93 13.20 -4.45
C ASN A 534 2.77 12.19 -4.52
N PHE A 535 2.73 11.22 -3.59
CA PHE A 535 1.62 10.29 -3.46
C PHE A 535 0.29 11.01 -3.21
N ILE A 536 0.24 11.95 -2.25
CA ILE A 536 -0.97 12.74 -1.96
C ILE A 536 -1.41 13.53 -3.19
N ARG A 537 -0.48 14.15 -3.93
CA ARG A 537 -0.81 14.90 -5.14
C ARG A 537 -1.37 14.00 -6.25
N ALA A 538 -0.75 12.84 -6.46
CA ALA A 538 -1.18 11.89 -7.47
C ALA A 538 -2.58 11.32 -7.21
N ASN A 539 -2.92 11.10 -5.92
CA ASN A 539 -4.19 10.48 -5.52
C ASN A 539 -5.19 11.49 -4.92
N ALA A 540 -4.95 12.80 -5.05
CA ALA A 540 -5.80 13.83 -4.44
C ALA A 540 -7.27 13.76 -4.90
N LEU A 541 -7.52 13.23 -6.10
CA LEU A 541 -8.85 13.08 -6.70
C LEU A 541 -9.64 11.88 -6.17
N GLU A 542 -8.96 10.90 -5.61
CA GLU A 542 -9.59 9.70 -5.07
C GLU A 542 -10.07 9.91 -3.63
N VAL A 543 -9.67 11.03 -3.02
CA VAL A 543 -10.04 11.35 -1.64
C VAL A 543 -11.54 11.61 -1.56
N LYS A 544 -12.22 10.77 -0.79
CA LYS A 544 -13.65 10.91 -0.44
C LYS A 544 -13.73 11.36 1.02
N ASN A 545 -14.71 12.18 1.35
CA ASN A 545 -15.01 12.62 2.73
C ASN A 545 -13.87 13.43 3.40
N LEU A 546 -13.35 14.45 2.70
CA LEU A 546 -12.57 15.48 3.37
C LEU A 546 -13.51 16.21 4.34
N ASP A 547 -13.20 16.13 5.63
CA ASP A 547 -13.84 16.97 6.66
C ASP A 547 -13.19 18.38 6.53
N VAL A 548 -13.78 19.23 5.69
CA VAL A 548 -13.32 20.62 5.45
C VAL A 548 -14.30 21.55 6.18
#